data_2662447b2a58107c992619e679e14542
#
_entry.id   2662447b2a58107c992619e679e14542
#
_cell.length_a   1.000
_cell.length_b   1.000
_cell.length_c   1.000
_cell.angle_alpha   90.00
_cell.angle_beta   90.00
_cell.angle_gamma   90.00
#
_symmetry.space_group_name_H-M   'P 1'
#
loop_
_entity.id
_entity.type
_entity.pdbx_description
1 polymer ?
#
loop_
_entity_poly.entity_id
_entity_poly.type
_entity_poly.pdbx_seq_one_letter_code
_entity_poly.pdbx_strand_id
1 'polypeptide(L)'
;MRPLLTIFCFLTLFIGCSPPTTVSTNEGELLPQGNLSSTPTAFASEHTDEATYITMSVHVEGWVGEKQNPEKFDRHAQIVLNVAREAHQGGAIFSFELSSEFATSDGAKAVVDELLSLGHAVEVHADTGGIGTPTLEEFGNKLTAKFKQLQDLGVTPILVSGICSRGPFVEAAIVAGYKVTTGIVEYCFTSLDPMYHPEGWDIEACPSPSECHGDPDFPLVKNATPWKSSDSSSWVLPNEDGNLLIIVGESGATVKCLSEKVIEKTGCKYQVDDIEEYATLAETYVLLDEESGDSKCCVFSTTISVGSPPPEGYILSLVDSLSFLIDDGRAQWKTPLQVFQKMNGGS
;
A
#
# COMPACT_ATOMS: atom_id res chain seq x y z
N MET A 1 11.94 -2.75 -54.69
CA MET A 1 10.54 -3.07 -55.00
C MET A 1 9.69 -2.78 -53.78
N ARG A 2 8.91 -1.73 -53.83
CA ARG A 2 7.90 -1.40 -52.82
C ARG A 2 6.54 -1.91 -53.31
N PRO A 3 5.68 -2.36 -52.45
CA PRO A 3 4.27 -2.18 -52.73
C PRO A 3 3.55 -1.30 -51.70
N LEU A 4 2.69 -0.60 -52.30
CA LEU A 4 1.70 0.37 -51.98
C LEU A 4 0.78 0.04 -50.78
N LEU A 5 0.47 1.10 -50.15
CA LEU A 5 -0.57 1.41 -49.18
C LEU A 5 -1.97 1.28 -49.80
N THR A 6 -2.89 0.67 -49.05
CA THR A 6 -4.32 0.84 -49.30
C THR A 6 -5.03 1.20 -48.03
N ILE A 7 -5.50 2.44 -47.93
CA ILE A 7 -6.33 3.01 -46.89
C ILE A 7 -7.78 2.66 -47.22
N PHE A 8 -8.50 2.09 -46.27
CA PHE A 8 -9.95 2.00 -46.28
C PHE A 8 -10.54 2.82 -45.11
N CYS A 9 -11.10 3.98 -45.47
CA CYS A 9 -12.02 4.74 -44.65
C CYS A 9 -13.38 4.06 -44.62
N PHE A 10 -13.92 3.73 -43.43
CA PHE A 10 -15.36 3.53 -43.26
C PHE A 10 -15.89 4.55 -42.25
N LEU A 11 -16.63 5.48 -42.82
CA LEU A 11 -17.41 6.49 -42.11
C LEU A 11 -18.83 5.94 -41.98
N THR A 12 -19.33 5.69 -40.75
CA THR A 12 -20.76 5.46 -40.52
C THR A 12 -21.26 6.41 -39.43
N LEU A 13 -21.96 7.43 -39.93
CA LEU A 13 -22.83 8.29 -39.08
C LEU A 13 -24.08 7.51 -38.68
N PHE A 14 -24.40 7.48 -37.41
CA PHE A 14 -25.75 7.22 -36.95
C PHE A 14 -26.23 8.40 -36.10
N ILE A 15 -27.16 9.15 -36.73
CA ILE A 15 -27.97 10.17 -36.06
C ILE A 15 -29.21 9.45 -35.53
N GLY A 16 -29.40 9.42 -34.24
CA GLY A 16 -30.60 8.92 -33.58
C GLY A 16 -31.26 10.05 -32.79
N CYS A 17 -32.36 10.62 -33.33
CA CYS A 17 -33.24 11.53 -32.61
C CYS A 17 -34.16 10.74 -31.71
N SER A 18 -34.26 11.06 -30.42
CA SER A 18 -35.33 10.62 -29.51
C SER A 18 -36.30 11.80 -29.26
N PRO A 19 -37.61 11.59 -29.23
CA PRO A 19 -38.59 12.65 -28.98
C PRO A 19 -38.73 12.98 -27.50
N PRO A 20 -39.26 14.16 -27.16
CA PRO A 20 -39.44 14.61 -25.79
C PRO A 20 -40.68 13.96 -25.14
N THR A 21 -40.47 13.51 -23.90
CA THR A 21 -41.56 12.96 -23.06
C THR A 21 -42.27 14.12 -22.35
N THR A 22 -43.56 14.21 -22.55
CA THR A 22 -44.47 15.15 -21.91
C THR A 22 -44.69 14.79 -20.44
N VAL A 23 -44.47 15.75 -19.56
CA VAL A 23 -44.80 15.69 -18.11
C VAL A 23 -46.29 16.00 -17.97
N SER A 24 -47.04 15.06 -17.40
CA SER A 24 -48.46 15.25 -16.97
C SER A 24 -48.46 15.72 -15.53
N THR A 25 -48.99 16.91 -15.31
CA THR A 25 -49.31 17.43 -14.00
C THR A 25 -50.67 16.86 -13.54
N ASN A 26 -50.66 16.16 -12.41
CA ASN A 26 -51.86 15.86 -11.67
C ASN A 26 -51.92 16.69 -10.41
N GLU A 27 -52.89 17.61 -10.35
CA GLU A 27 -53.33 18.32 -9.15
C GLU A 27 -54.25 17.43 -8.32
N GLY A 28 -54.10 17.51 -7.00
CA GLY A 28 -55.19 17.35 -6.07
C GLY A 28 -55.16 16.06 -5.24
N GLU A 29 -54.80 16.16 -3.98
CA GLU A 29 -55.67 15.85 -2.84
C GLU A 29 -55.01 16.14 -1.52
N LEU A 30 -55.59 17.11 -0.80
CA LEU A 30 -55.27 17.45 0.58
C LEU A 30 -55.86 16.39 1.52
N LEU A 31 -55.04 15.69 2.26
CA LEU A 31 -55.40 14.91 3.43
C LEU A 31 -54.77 15.43 4.71
N PRO A 32 -55.35 15.23 5.89
CA PRO A 32 -55.20 16.10 7.04
C PRO A 32 -53.91 15.83 7.81
N GLN A 33 -53.36 16.94 8.38
CA GLN A 33 -52.21 16.94 9.29
C GLN A 33 -52.50 16.16 10.56
N GLY A 34 -51.90 14.98 10.67
CA GLY A 34 -51.74 14.26 11.92
C GLY A 34 -50.40 14.65 12.53
N ASN A 35 -50.42 15.36 13.65
CA ASN A 35 -49.27 15.60 14.52
C ASN A 35 -48.74 14.26 15.06
N LEU A 36 -47.69 13.72 14.46
CA LEU A 36 -46.84 12.75 15.09
C LEU A 36 -45.47 13.40 15.31
N SER A 37 -45.31 13.96 16.49
CA SER A 37 -44.01 14.28 17.06
C SER A 37 -43.32 12.96 17.38
N SER A 38 -42.65 12.39 16.41
CA SER A 38 -41.64 11.37 16.63
C SER A 38 -40.29 12.07 16.64
N THR A 39 -39.79 12.35 17.84
CA THR A 39 -38.37 12.62 18.06
C THR A 39 -37.60 11.47 17.43
N PRO A 40 -36.72 11.69 16.47
CA PRO A 40 -35.82 10.62 16.05
C PRO A 40 -34.94 10.29 17.23
N THR A 41 -35.15 9.11 17.82
CA THR A 41 -34.17 8.49 18.70
C THR A 41 -32.98 8.26 17.80
N ALA A 42 -31.98 9.13 17.89
CA ALA A 42 -30.67 8.85 17.35
C ALA A 42 -30.22 7.55 18.04
N PHE A 43 -30.24 6.48 17.27
CA PHE A 43 -29.42 5.32 17.61
C PHE A 43 -27.99 5.84 17.58
N ALA A 44 -27.49 6.28 18.74
CA ALA A 44 -26.06 6.34 18.97
C ALA A 44 -25.59 4.89 18.84
N SER A 45 -25.07 4.56 17.67
CA SER A 45 -24.23 3.41 17.50
C SER A 45 -23.11 3.58 18.52
N GLU A 46 -23.05 2.69 19.51
CA GLU A 46 -21.83 2.48 20.28
C GLU A 46 -20.81 1.89 19.29
N HIS A 47 -20.31 2.74 18.37
CA HIS A 47 -19.11 2.42 17.64
C HIS A 47 -17.98 2.40 18.65
N THR A 48 -17.46 1.22 18.90
CA THR A 48 -16.16 1.05 19.51
C THR A 48 -15.14 1.89 18.75
N ASP A 49 -14.38 2.71 19.45
CA ASP A 49 -13.48 3.79 19.03
C ASP A 49 -12.30 3.36 18.12
N GLU A 50 -12.47 2.47 17.14
CA GLU A 50 -11.35 1.99 16.33
C GLU A 50 -11.53 2.36 14.84
N ALA A 51 -11.02 3.55 14.50
CA ALA A 51 -10.92 3.99 13.11
C ALA A 51 -10.06 3.02 12.26
N THR A 52 -10.41 2.87 10.98
CA THR A 52 -9.60 2.16 9.99
C THR A 52 -8.20 2.76 9.91
N TYR A 53 -7.17 1.93 9.96
CA TYR A 53 -5.79 2.41 9.86
C TYR A 53 -5.37 2.54 8.40
N ILE A 54 -4.81 3.70 8.06
CA ILE A 54 -4.22 3.97 6.75
C ILE A 54 -2.70 3.99 6.90
N THR A 55 -2.01 3.15 6.12
CA THR A 55 -0.55 3.13 6.05
C THR A 55 -0.08 3.44 4.64
N MET A 56 0.98 4.22 4.51
CA MET A 56 1.65 4.49 3.25
C MET A 56 3.12 4.10 3.37
N SER A 57 3.54 3.14 2.56
CA SER A 57 4.94 2.79 2.36
C SER A 57 5.54 3.62 1.24
N VAL A 58 6.67 4.25 1.49
CA VAL A 58 7.45 4.98 0.50
C VAL A 58 8.72 4.21 0.22
N HIS A 59 8.78 3.51 -0.92
CA HIS A 59 9.96 2.77 -1.33
C HIS A 59 11.04 3.72 -1.85
N VAL A 60 12.13 3.82 -1.10
CA VAL A 60 13.33 4.60 -1.47
C VAL A 60 14.31 3.66 -2.16
N GLU A 61 13.97 3.34 -3.41
CA GLU A 61 14.65 2.34 -4.23
C GLU A 61 14.80 2.79 -5.69
N GLY A 62 15.33 1.92 -6.54
CA GLY A 62 15.49 2.16 -7.98
C GLY A 62 16.66 3.06 -8.33
N TRP A 63 17.37 3.59 -7.35
CA TRP A 63 18.53 4.44 -7.52
C TRP A 63 19.83 3.68 -7.22
N VAL A 64 20.86 3.93 -7.99
CA VAL A 64 22.18 3.33 -7.83
C VAL A 64 23.27 4.36 -7.95
N GLY A 65 24.40 4.15 -7.27
CA GLY A 65 25.56 5.03 -7.32
C GLY A 65 25.48 6.27 -6.44
N GLU A 66 24.59 6.32 -5.48
CA GLU A 66 24.46 7.43 -4.51
C GLU A 66 25.67 7.49 -3.59
N LYS A 67 26.13 6.34 -3.12
CA LYS A 67 27.29 6.21 -2.23
C LYS A 67 28.58 6.76 -2.86
N GLN A 68 28.71 6.70 -4.17
CA GLN A 68 29.87 7.20 -4.91
C GLN A 68 29.67 8.60 -5.49
N ASN A 69 28.46 9.15 -5.43
CA ASN A 69 28.13 10.44 -6.02
C ASN A 69 27.24 11.28 -5.09
N PRO A 70 27.84 12.16 -4.27
CA PRO A 70 27.12 13.02 -3.34
C PRO A 70 26.05 13.89 -3.99
N GLU A 71 26.30 14.46 -5.18
CA GLU A 71 25.30 15.28 -5.88
C GLU A 71 24.06 14.46 -6.31
N LYS A 72 24.29 13.19 -6.62
CA LYS A 72 23.19 12.26 -6.93
C LYS A 72 22.40 11.94 -5.67
N PHE A 73 23.07 11.64 -4.57
CA PHE A 73 22.42 11.43 -3.28
C PHE A 73 21.60 12.65 -2.87
N ASP A 74 22.16 13.86 -2.95
CA ASP A 74 21.48 15.11 -2.57
C ASP A 74 20.18 15.31 -3.34
N ARG A 75 20.17 15.02 -4.67
CA ARG A 75 18.93 15.11 -5.47
C ARG A 75 17.88 14.10 -5.00
N HIS A 76 18.28 12.86 -4.73
CA HIS A 76 17.36 11.81 -4.26
C HIS A 76 16.87 12.12 -2.85
N ALA A 77 17.73 12.60 -1.98
CA ALA A 77 17.38 13.07 -0.64
C ALA A 77 16.31 14.18 -0.68
N GLN A 78 16.46 15.15 -1.60
CA GLN A 78 15.45 16.20 -1.78
C GLN A 78 14.09 15.63 -2.22
N ILE A 79 14.05 14.63 -3.10
CA ILE A 79 12.80 13.97 -3.51
C ILE A 79 12.14 13.31 -2.29
N VAL A 80 12.90 12.54 -1.51
CA VAL A 80 12.40 11.88 -0.29
C VAL A 80 11.83 12.90 0.70
N LEU A 81 12.58 13.96 0.96
CA LEU A 81 12.18 15.00 1.91
C LEU A 81 10.99 15.83 1.41
N ASN A 82 10.84 16.04 0.10
CA ASN A 82 9.67 16.73 -0.43
C ASN A 82 8.40 15.89 -0.21
N VAL A 83 8.44 14.58 -0.50
CA VAL A 83 7.33 13.65 -0.20
C VAL A 83 6.99 13.70 1.30
N ALA A 84 7.99 13.65 2.18
CA ALA A 84 7.80 13.69 3.62
C ALA A 84 7.15 14.99 4.09
N ARG A 85 7.64 16.13 3.60
CA ARG A 85 7.12 17.47 3.98
C ARG A 85 5.69 17.67 3.51
N GLU A 86 5.35 17.26 2.28
CA GLU A 86 3.99 17.32 1.76
C GLU A 86 3.03 16.43 2.59
N ALA A 87 3.44 15.19 2.92
CA ALA A 87 2.65 14.30 3.77
C ALA A 87 2.44 14.90 5.17
N HIS A 88 3.50 15.40 5.81
CA HIS A 88 3.43 16.05 7.12
C HIS A 88 2.54 17.31 7.09
N GLN A 89 2.63 18.12 6.03
CA GLN A 89 1.79 19.32 5.84
C GLN A 89 0.29 18.97 5.79
N GLY A 90 -0.06 17.84 5.16
CA GLY A 90 -1.42 17.31 5.15
C GLY A 90 -1.83 16.55 6.42
N GLY A 91 -0.95 16.45 7.42
CA GLY A 91 -1.22 15.72 8.67
C GLY A 91 -1.05 14.22 8.58
N ALA A 92 -0.46 13.71 7.50
CA ALA A 92 -0.20 12.28 7.32
C ALA A 92 1.19 11.87 7.86
N ILE A 93 1.28 10.62 8.30
CA ILE A 93 2.55 9.97 8.66
C ILE A 93 2.78 8.77 7.75
N PHE A 94 3.94 8.73 7.10
CA PHE A 94 4.33 7.68 6.16
C PHE A 94 5.46 6.82 6.72
N SER A 95 5.68 5.66 6.10
CA SER A 95 6.80 4.77 6.38
C SER A 95 7.79 4.82 5.22
N PHE A 96 8.98 5.37 5.43
CA PHE A 96 10.03 5.47 4.44
C PHE A 96 10.92 4.23 4.50
N GLU A 97 10.85 3.39 3.52
CA GLU A 97 11.55 2.12 3.44
C GLU A 97 12.84 2.28 2.62
N LEU A 98 13.96 2.40 3.31
CA LEU A 98 15.24 2.74 2.70
C LEU A 98 15.94 1.52 2.10
N SER A 99 16.39 1.64 0.86
CA SER A 99 17.34 0.69 0.26
C SER A 99 18.72 0.78 0.95
N SER A 100 19.52 -0.29 0.84
CA SER A 100 20.87 -0.30 1.37
C SER A 100 21.78 0.77 0.75
N GLU A 101 21.58 1.06 -0.53
CA GLU A 101 22.37 2.08 -1.23
C GLU A 101 22.12 3.45 -0.61
N PHE A 102 20.87 3.84 -0.41
CA PHE A 102 20.51 5.10 0.23
C PHE A 102 20.97 5.15 1.69
N ALA A 103 20.67 4.11 2.49
CA ALA A 103 20.95 4.05 3.91
C ALA A 103 22.45 4.10 4.25
N THR A 104 23.32 3.68 3.33
CA THR A 104 24.79 3.68 3.53
C THR A 104 25.51 4.83 2.84
N SER A 105 24.78 5.77 2.23
CA SER A 105 25.36 6.97 1.60
C SER A 105 25.70 8.03 2.64
N ASP A 106 26.74 8.81 2.35
CA ASP A 106 27.06 9.98 3.15
C ASP A 106 25.88 10.97 3.13
N GLY A 107 25.46 11.46 4.29
CA GLY A 107 24.29 12.33 4.41
C GLY A 107 22.97 11.61 4.74
N ALA A 108 22.85 10.27 4.62
CA ALA A 108 21.66 9.52 4.95
C ALA A 108 21.15 9.79 6.37
N LYS A 109 22.06 9.94 7.33
CA LYS A 109 21.71 10.27 8.73
C LYS A 109 20.91 11.56 8.86
N ALA A 110 21.27 12.60 8.13
CA ALA A 110 20.57 13.89 8.19
C ALA A 110 19.14 13.77 7.62
N VAL A 111 18.96 13.00 6.53
CA VAL A 111 17.64 12.72 5.96
C VAL A 111 16.78 11.93 6.94
N VAL A 112 17.34 10.88 7.55
CA VAL A 112 16.65 10.08 8.57
C VAL A 112 16.21 10.93 9.75
N ASP A 113 17.08 11.81 10.26
CA ASP A 113 16.76 12.70 11.38
C ASP A 113 15.60 13.64 11.02
N GLU A 114 15.56 14.16 9.81
CA GLU A 114 14.46 15.00 9.35
C GLU A 114 13.16 14.20 9.21
N LEU A 115 13.17 13.00 8.61
CA LEU A 115 12.00 12.13 8.52
C LEU A 115 11.39 11.85 9.90
N LEU A 116 12.22 11.49 10.86
CA LEU A 116 11.79 11.24 12.24
C LEU A 116 11.25 12.51 12.91
N SER A 117 11.85 13.67 12.67
CA SER A 117 11.40 14.97 13.23
C SER A 117 10.03 15.39 12.69
N LEU A 118 9.67 14.97 11.48
CA LEU A 118 8.36 15.14 10.86
C LEU A 118 7.34 14.09 11.33
N GLY A 119 7.73 13.13 12.17
CA GLY A 119 6.85 12.08 12.71
C GLY A 119 6.71 10.85 11.82
N HIS A 120 7.47 10.75 10.75
CA HIS A 120 7.46 9.59 9.85
C HIS A 120 8.21 8.39 10.45
N ALA A 121 7.87 7.18 10.00
CA ALA A 121 8.66 5.98 10.29
C ALA A 121 9.78 5.80 9.25
N VAL A 122 10.89 5.20 9.67
CA VAL A 122 11.99 4.83 8.78
C VAL A 122 12.24 3.33 8.93
N GLU A 123 12.15 2.62 7.82
CA GLU A 123 12.09 1.17 7.74
C GLU A 123 13.00 0.65 6.61
N VAL A 124 13.01 -0.66 6.37
CA VAL A 124 13.90 -1.29 5.39
C VAL A 124 13.16 -1.75 4.14
N HIS A 125 13.62 -1.27 2.97
CA HIS A 125 13.36 -1.95 1.69
C HIS A 125 14.52 -2.88 1.36
N ALA A 126 14.27 -4.18 1.46
CA ALA A 126 15.35 -5.15 1.37
C ALA A 126 15.79 -5.44 -0.07
N ASP A 127 14.85 -5.40 -1.02
CA ASP A 127 15.09 -5.74 -2.43
C ASP A 127 15.92 -7.04 -2.57
N THR A 128 15.48 -8.09 -1.87
CA THR A 128 16.13 -9.40 -1.85
C THR A 128 15.34 -10.44 -2.62
N GLY A 129 14.21 -10.06 -3.19
CA GLY A 129 13.37 -10.91 -4.02
C GLY A 129 14.11 -11.44 -5.24
N GLY A 130 13.77 -12.66 -5.68
CA GLY A 130 14.33 -13.25 -6.88
C GLY A 130 15.77 -13.74 -6.78
N ILE A 131 16.35 -13.79 -5.60
CA ILE A 131 17.72 -14.33 -5.37
C ILE A 131 17.79 -15.87 -5.35
N GLY A 132 16.82 -16.54 -5.94
CA GLY A 132 16.74 -18.01 -5.98
C GLY A 132 16.10 -18.58 -4.70
N THR A 133 16.62 -19.72 -4.25
CA THR A 133 16.18 -20.40 -3.02
C THR A 133 17.29 -20.33 -1.97
N PRO A 134 17.46 -19.18 -1.28
CA PRO A 134 18.50 -19.05 -0.27
C PRO A 134 18.20 -19.94 0.93
N THR A 135 19.24 -20.37 1.64
CA THR A 135 19.06 -20.97 2.97
C THR A 135 18.60 -19.94 3.97
N LEU A 136 18.01 -20.39 5.09
CA LEU A 136 17.62 -19.50 6.19
C LEU A 136 18.82 -18.67 6.70
N GLU A 137 19.99 -19.28 6.84
CA GLU A 137 21.21 -18.61 7.29
C GLU A 137 21.64 -17.50 6.32
N GLU A 138 21.70 -17.80 5.03
CA GLU A 138 22.09 -16.80 4.01
C GLU A 138 21.12 -15.64 3.95
N PHE A 139 19.82 -15.92 4.00
CA PHE A 139 18.79 -14.91 3.91
C PHE A 139 18.72 -14.08 5.20
N GLY A 140 18.71 -14.73 6.37
CA GLY A 140 18.72 -14.08 7.67
C GLY A 140 19.94 -13.16 7.84
N ASN A 141 21.14 -13.60 7.39
CA ASN A 141 22.34 -12.75 7.44
C ASN A 141 22.21 -11.51 6.56
N LYS A 142 21.61 -11.63 5.35
CA LYS A 142 21.38 -10.46 4.47
C LYS A 142 20.41 -9.46 5.12
N LEU A 143 19.29 -9.95 5.66
CA LEU A 143 18.30 -9.09 6.31
C LEU A 143 18.84 -8.46 7.60
N THR A 144 19.64 -9.21 8.39
CA THR A 144 20.32 -8.69 9.58
C THR A 144 21.31 -7.57 9.22
N ALA A 145 22.03 -7.69 8.10
CA ALA A 145 22.92 -6.63 7.64
C ALA A 145 22.15 -5.34 7.32
N LYS A 146 20.99 -5.44 6.68
CA LYS A 146 20.13 -4.28 6.37
C LYS A 146 19.51 -3.68 7.63
N PHE A 147 19.07 -4.50 8.57
CA PHE A 147 18.62 -4.06 9.89
C PHE A 147 19.68 -3.21 10.60
N LYS A 148 20.93 -3.68 10.60
CA LYS A 148 22.07 -2.96 11.20
C LYS A 148 22.36 -1.64 10.52
N GLN A 149 22.21 -1.53 9.21
CA GLN A 149 22.41 -0.26 8.50
C GLN A 149 21.52 0.86 9.04
N LEU A 150 20.26 0.55 9.37
CA LEU A 150 19.37 1.54 9.99
C LEU A 150 19.71 1.77 11.47
N GLN A 151 20.13 0.74 12.19
CA GLN A 151 20.60 0.92 13.56
C GLN A 151 21.81 1.86 13.62
N ASP A 152 22.72 1.81 12.66
CA ASP A 152 23.86 2.71 12.55
C ASP A 152 23.43 4.17 12.28
N LEU A 153 22.22 4.36 11.71
CA LEU A 153 21.57 5.67 11.56
C LEU A 153 20.72 6.08 12.78
N GLY A 154 20.69 5.26 13.84
CA GLY A 154 19.96 5.53 15.08
C GLY A 154 18.50 5.10 15.07
N VAL A 155 18.09 4.25 14.11
CA VAL A 155 16.72 3.72 13.99
C VAL A 155 16.72 2.23 14.31
N THR A 156 15.71 1.77 15.04
CA THR A 156 15.44 0.34 15.18
C THR A 156 14.24 0.00 14.27
N PRO A 157 14.46 -0.50 13.05
CA PRO A 157 13.37 -0.80 12.14
C PRO A 157 12.57 -1.99 12.67
N ILE A 158 11.27 -1.97 12.43
CA ILE A 158 10.40 -3.10 12.74
C ILE A 158 9.83 -3.76 11.49
N LEU A 159 9.83 -3.02 10.37
CA LEU A 159 9.28 -3.46 9.10
C LEU A 159 10.39 -3.72 8.09
N VAL A 160 10.14 -4.73 7.26
CA VAL A 160 10.90 -5.01 6.06
C VAL A 160 9.96 -5.32 4.89
N SER A 161 10.25 -4.75 3.72
CA SER A 161 9.60 -5.09 2.45
C SER A 161 10.60 -5.61 1.41
N GLY A 162 10.10 -6.05 0.25
CA GLY A 162 10.96 -6.57 -0.83
C GLY A 162 11.67 -7.86 -0.48
N ILE A 163 11.03 -8.73 0.30
CA ILE A 163 11.62 -9.99 0.80
C ILE A 163 11.03 -11.24 0.19
N CYS A 164 9.97 -11.15 -0.63
CA CYS A 164 9.36 -12.32 -1.26
C CYS A 164 10.38 -13.11 -2.06
N SER A 165 10.53 -14.39 -1.76
CA SER A 165 11.46 -15.29 -2.42
C SER A 165 10.94 -16.73 -2.36
N ARG A 166 11.55 -17.63 -3.12
CA ARG A 166 11.30 -19.09 -3.02
C ARG A 166 11.86 -19.71 -1.73
N GLY A 167 12.60 -18.95 -0.94
CA GLY A 167 13.22 -19.37 0.32
C GLY A 167 12.41 -18.97 1.54
N PRO A 168 12.93 -19.20 2.75
CA PRO A 168 12.27 -18.99 4.03
C PRO A 168 12.26 -17.49 4.42
N PHE A 169 11.51 -16.66 3.69
CA PHE A 169 11.52 -15.21 3.87
C PHE A 169 10.90 -14.76 5.20
N VAL A 170 9.85 -15.46 5.69
CA VAL A 170 9.20 -15.17 6.97
C VAL A 170 10.17 -15.43 8.12
N GLU A 171 10.76 -16.62 8.14
CA GLU A 171 11.72 -17.03 9.18
C GLU A 171 12.98 -16.16 9.14
N ALA A 172 13.44 -15.78 7.95
CA ALA A 172 14.60 -14.91 7.79
C ALA A 172 14.34 -13.50 8.34
N ALA A 173 13.14 -12.95 8.09
CA ALA A 173 12.72 -11.66 8.68
C ALA A 173 12.65 -11.73 10.21
N ILE A 174 12.07 -12.80 10.77
CA ILE A 174 12.00 -13.04 12.21
C ILE A 174 13.40 -13.13 12.82
N VAL A 175 14.30 -13.93 12.24
CA VAL A 175 15.69 -14.09 12.71
C VAL A 175 16.45 -12.77 12.67
N ALA A 176 16.22 -11.93 11.66
CA ALA A 176 16.81 -10.60 11.54
C ALA A 176 16.27 -9.58 12.55
N GLY A 177 15.15 -9.88 13.22
CA GLY A 177 14.55 -9.02 14.25
C GLY A 177 13.35 -8.20 13.83
N TYR A 178 12.91 -8.31 12.57
CA TYR A 178 11.72 -7.63 12.07
C TYR A 178 10.44 -8.19 12.71
N LYS A 179 9.41 -7.37 12.76
CA LYS A 179 8.10 -7.69 13.34
C LYS A 179 6.96 -7.57 12.35
N VAL A 180 7.18 -6.82 11.25
CA VAL A 180 6.18 -6.53 10.23
C VAL A 180 6.80 -6.73 8.85
N THR A 181 6.01 -7.21 7.90
CA THR A 181 6.33 -7.16 6.48
C THR A 181 5.17 -6.59 5.67
N THR A 182 5.50 -5.78 4.69
CA THR A 182 4.62 -5.24 3.65
C THR A 182 5.17 -5.61 2.27
N GLY A 183 4.56 -5.09 1.20
CA GLY A 183 5.03 -5.36 -0.15
C GLY A 183 4.86 -6.83 -0.54
N ILE A 184 3.76 -7.43 -0.08
CA ILE A 184 3.38 -8.79 -0.43
C ILE A 184 2.79 -8.76 -1.84
N VAL A 185 3.51 -9.38 -2.75
CA VAL A 185 3.14 -9.50 -4.16
C VAL A 185 2.91 -10.98 -4.52
N GLU A 186 2.31 -11.23 -5.66
CA GLU A 186 2.00 -12.59 -6.14
C GLU A 186 3.22 -13.52 -6.11
N TYR A 187 4.44 -12.99 -6.34
CA TYR A 187 5.68 -13.77 -6.25
C TYR A 187 5.91 -14.42 -4.87
N CYS A 188 5.33 -13.90 -3.79
CA CYS A 188 5.43 -14.50 -2.46
C CYS A 188 4.83 -15.92 -2.41
N PHE A 189 3.87 -16.24 -3.30
CA PHE A 189 3.31 -17.60 -3.37
C PHE A 189 4.35 -18.66 -3.73
N THR A 190 5.48 -18.27 -4.34
CA THR A 190 6.56 -19.22 -4.72
C THR A 190 7.21 -19.92 -3.53
N SER A 191 7.03 -19.43 -2.30
CA SER A 191 7.53 -20.06 -1.07
C SER A 191 6.56 -21.07 -0.46
N LEU A 192 5.28 -21.02 -0.84
CA LEU A 192 4.25 -21.85 -0.23
C LEU A 192 4.43 -23.33 -0.57
N ASP A 193 4.02 -24.21 0.34
CA ASP A 193 3.72 -25.57 -0.02
C ASP A 193 2.64 -25.61 -1.11
N PRO A 194 2.75 -26.49 -2.12
CA PRO A 194 1.81 -26.54 -3.23
C PRO A 194 0.33 -26.67 -2.83
N MET A 195 0.06 -27.25 -1.66
CA MET A 195 -1.30 -27.37 -1.13
C MET A 195 -1.94 -26.03 -0.73
N TYR A 196 -1.15 -24.99 -0.58
CA TYR A 196 -1.61 -23.63 -0.21
C TYR A 196 -1.57 -22.66 -1.38
N HIS A 197 -1.15 -23.08 -2.57
CA HIS A 197 -1.22 -22.26 -3.77
C HIS A 197 -2.68 -21.91 -4.08
N PRO A 198 -2.97 -20.70 -4.54
CA PRO A 198 -4.27 -20.35 -5.09
C PRO A 198 -4.67 -21.31 -6.22
N GLU A 199 -5.97 -21.57 -6.37
CA GLU A 199 -6.47 -22.44 -7.43
C GLU A 199 -6.06 -21.90 -8.81
N GLY A 200 -5.43 -22.75 -9.60
CA GLY A 200 -4.95 -22.38 -10.94
C GLY A 200 -3.65 -21.57 -10.99
N TRP A 201 -3.06 -21.25 -9.84
CA TRP A 201 -1.77 -20.56 -9.80
C TRP A 201 -0.62 -21.52 -10.22
N ASP A 202 0.26 -21.01 -11.10
CA ASP A 202 1.38 -21.80 -11.64
C ASP A 202 2.72 -21.10 -11.34
N ILE A 203 3.59 -21.81 -10.64
CA ILE A 203 4.92 -21.31 -10.29
C ILE A 203 5.79 -21.03 -11.53
N GLU A 204 5.57 -21.73 -12.64
CA GLU A 204 6.33 -21.53 -13.89
C GLU A 204 5.90 -20.24 -14.60
N ALA A 205 4.66 -19.78 -14.35
CA ALA A 205 4.18 -18.47 -14.82
C ALA A 205 4.75 -17.32 -14.01
N CYS A 206 5.41 -17.62 -12.87
CA CYS A 206 5.93 -16.65 -11.92
C CYS A 206 7.44 -16.81 -11.70
N PRO A 207 8.29 -16.65 -12.73
CA PRO A 207 9.71 -16.97 -12.66
C PRO A 207 10.55 -15.95 -11.86
N SER A 208 10.06 -14.71 -11.73
CA SER A 208 10.77 -13.63 -11.02
C SER A 208 9.81 -12.64 -10.38
N PRO A 209 10.24 -11.91 -9.31
CA PRO A 209 9.41 -10.85 -8.72
C PRO A 209 8.99 -9.81 -9.73
N SER A 210 9.83 -9.52 -10.71
CA SER A 210 9.53 -8.53 -11.73
C SER A 210 8.44 -8.97 -12.73
N GLU A 211 8.12 -10.25 -12.84
CA GLU A 211 7.04 -10.77 -13.70
C GLU A 211 5.75 -11.05 -12.93
N CYS A 212 5.85 -11.19 -11.60
CA CYS A 212 4.72 -11.43 -10.70
C CYS A 212 4.70 -10.38 -9.59
N HIS A 213 4.61 -9.11 -9.98
CA HIS A 213 4.63 -7.98 -9.04
C HIS A 213 3.22 -7.46 -8.72
N GLY A 214 2.18 -8.14 -9.20
CA GLY A 214 0.79 -7.80 -8.88
C GLY A 214 0.42 -8.17 -7.45
N ASP A 215 -0.67 -7.58 -6.98
CA ASP A 215 -1.25 -7.95 -5.70
C ASP A 215 -1.74 -9.40 -5.73
N PRO A 216 -1.62 -10.13 -4.62
CA PRO A 216 -2.25 -11.44 -4.49
C PRO A 216 -3.76 -11.33 -4.73
N ASP A 217 -4.33 -12.25 -5.50
CA ASP A 217 -5.78 -12.32 -5.73
C ASP A 217 -6.49 -12.87 -4.46
N PHE A 218 -6.48 -12.06 -3.41
CA PHE A 218 -7.19 -12.35 -2.18
C PHE A 218 -8.54 -11.63 -2.12
N PRO A 219 -9.55 -12.19 -1.42
CA PRO A 219 -10.75 -11.43 -1.06
C PRO A 219 -10.38 -10.15 -0.30
N LEU A 220 -11.11 -9.06 -0.54
CA LEU A 220 -10.86 -7.74 0.06
C LEU A 220 -10.66 -7.81 1.58
N VAL A 221 -11.53 -8.56 2.29
CA VAL A 221 -11.40 -8.74 3.74
C VAL A 221 -10.05 -9.32 4.17
N LYS A 222 -9.45 -10.18 3.35
CA LYS A 222 -8.12 -10.73 3.61
C LYS A 222 -7.02 -9.72 3.35
N ASN A 223 -7.13 -8.92 2.29
CA ASN A 223 -6.19 -7.82 2.04
C ASN A 223 -6.22 -6.78 3.17
N ALA A 224 -7.41 -6.51 3.70
CA ALA A 224 -7.63 -5.51 4.73
C ALA A 224 -7.27 -5.97 6.15
N THR A 225 -7.23 -7.27 6.41
CA THR A 225 -7.00 -7.82 7.76
C THR A 225 -5.58 -8.35 7.89
N PRO A 226 -4.67 -7.65 8.57
CA PRO A 226 -3.32 -8.18 8.84
C PRO A 226 -3.38 -9.46 9.68
N TRP A 227 -2.43 -10.35 9.45
CA TRP A 227 -2.30 -11.57 10.26
C TRP A 227 -0.86 -11.89 10.59
N LYS A 228 -0.64 -12.71 11.60
CA LYS A 228 0.69 -13.19 11.96
C LYS A 228 1.02 -14.48 11.24
N SER A 229 2.31 -14.67 10.98
CA SER A 229 2.89 -15.93 10.50
C SER A 229 4.26 -16.19 11.13
N SER A 230 4.71 -17.43 11.06
CA SER A 230 6.06 -17.85 11.47
C SER A 230 6.75 -18.74 10.44
N ASP A 231 6.10 -19.02 9.30
CA ASP A 231 6.53 -20.02 8.33
C ASP A 231 6.21 -19.57 6.89
N SER A 232 7.24 -19.54 6.06
CA SER A 232 7.12 -19.17 4.65
C SER A 232 6.33 -20.17 3.81
N SER A 233 6.30 -21.43 4.19
CA SER A 233 5.57 -22.47 3.44
C SER A 233 4.06 -22.42 3.65
N SER A 234 3.60 -21.67 4.65
CA SER A 234 2.18 -21.53 5.04
C SER A 234 1.79 -20.11 5.42
N TRP A 235 2.56 -19.11 5.00
CA TRP A 235 2.38 -17.72 5.41
C TRP A 235 0.98 -17.14 5.15
N VAL A 236 0.24 -17.71 4.20
CA VAL A 236 -1.15 -17.29 3.88
C VAL A 236 -2.16 -17.69 4.95
N LEU A 237 -1.78 -18.56 5.89
CA LEU A 237 -2.62 -19.00 7.00
C LEU A 237 -2.32 -18.18 8.26
N PRO A 238 -3.33 -17.56 8.88
CA PRO A 238 -3.15 -16.87 10.15
C PRO A 238 -2.63 -17.82 11.23
N ASN A 239 -1.63 -17.37 11.99
CA ASN A 239 -1.07 -18.05 13.15
C ASN A 239 -0.97 -17.05 14.31
N GLU A 240 -1.85 -17.15 15.31
CA GLU A 240 -1.89 -16.21 16.44
C GLU A 240 -0.56 -16.15 17.21
N ASP A 241 0.19 -17.26 17.25
CA ASP A 241 1.51 -17.35 17.87
C ASP A 241 2.65 -16.93 16.93
N GLY A 242 2.32 -16.48 15.71
CA GLY A 242 3.30 -16.04 14.74
C GLY A 242 4.06 -14.79 15.20
N ASN A 243 5.31 -14.68 14.77
CA ASN A 243 6.22 -13.60 15.18
C ASN A 243 6.40 -12.49 14.14
N LEU A 244 5.86 -12.67 12.92
CA LEU A 244 5.87 -11.68 11.86
C LEU A 244 4.44 -11.33 11.47
N LEU A 245 4.09 -10.04 11.59
CA LEU A 245 2.82 -9.52 11.10
C LEU A 245 2.93 -9.28 9.60
N ILE A 246 1.99 -9.82 8.84
CA ILE A 246 1.87 -9.64 7.39
C ILE A 246 0.77 -8.62 7.12
N ILE A 247 1.11 -7.53 6.43
CA ILE A 247 0.19 -6.53 5.93
C ILE A 247 0.25 -6.61 4.41
N VAL A 248 -0.83 -7.05 3.79
CA VAL A 248 -0.91 -7.20 2.32
C VAL A 248 -1.30 -5.86 1.69
N GLY A 249 -2.52 -5.41 1.91
CA GLY A 249 -3.03 -4.18 1.32
C GLY A 249 -3.02 -4.23 -0.22
N GLU A 250 -2.85 -3.06 -0.82
CA GLU A 250 -2.76 -2.82 -2.25
C GLU A 250 -1.29 -2.49 -2.62
N SER A 251 -0.38 -3.40 -2.29
CA SER A 251 1.07 -3.14 -2.36
C SER A 251 1.68 -3.41 -3.74
N GLY A 252 1.04 -4.20 -4.56
CA GLY A 252 1.52 -4.53 -5.91
C GLY A 252 1.20 -3.46 -6.93
N ALA A 253 0.09 -2.75 -6.76
CA ALA A 253 -0.23 -1.56 -7.51
C ALA A 253 0.28 -0.33 -6.77
N THR A 254 1.25 0.39 -7.31
CA THR A 254 1.63 1.69 -6.74
C THR A 254 0.54 2.72 -7.01
N VAL A 255 0.45 3.73 -6.16
CA VAL A 255 -0.55 4.80 -6.27
C VAL A 255 -0.62 5.40 -7.69
N LYS A 256 0.51 5.56 -8.37
CA LYS A 256 0.57 6.12 -9.74
C LYS A 256 -0.08 5.27 -10.84
N CYS A 257 -0.55 4.08 -10.54
CA CYS A 257 -1.12 3.14 -11.50
C CYS A 257 -2.56 2.75 -11.17
N LEU A 258 -3.12 3.28 -10.10
CA LEU A 258 -4.44 2.87 -9.59
C LEU A 258 -5.55 3.09 -10.62
N SER A 259 -5.60 4.27 -11.23
CA SER A 259 -6.64 4.61 -12.21
C SER A 259 -6.55 3.78 -13.50
N GLU A 260 -5.35 3.39 -13.90
CA GLU A 260 -5.11 2.56 -15.07
C GLU A 260 -5.36 1.07 -14.79
N LYS A 261 -5.45 0.67 -13.52
CA LYS A 261 -5.61 -0.73 -13.06
C LYS A 261 -4.57 -1.67 -13.67
N VAL A 262 -3.33 -1.19 -13.74
CA VAL A 262 -2.20 -1.92 -14.31
C VAL A 262 -1.06 -2.02 -13.32
N ILE A 263 -0.24 -3.05 -13.50
CA ILE A 263 0.97 -3.22 -12.72
C ILE A 263 2.00 -2.18 -13.14
N GLU A 264 2.77 -1.63 -12.20
CA GLU A 264 3.75 -0.55 -12.40
C GLU A 264 4.70 -0.72 -13.59
N LYS A 265 5.01 -1.94 -14.01
CA LYS A 265 5.85 -2.26 -15.17
C LYS A 265 5.46 -1.57 -16.48
N THR A 266 4.23 -1.16 -16.62
CA THR A 266 3.70 -0.60 -17.87
C THR A 266 4.09 0.86 -18.09
N GLY A 267 4.78 1.48 -17.11
CA GLY A 267 5.28 2.85 -17.25
C GLY A 267 4.21 3.92 -17.08
N CYS A 268 3.14 3.63 -16.32
CA CYS A 268 2.12 4.62 -15.96
C CYS A 268 2.74 5.81 -15.22
N LYS A 269 2.04 6.93 -15.25
CA LYS A 269 2.46 8.18 -14.61
C LYS A 269 1.41 8.61 -13.61
N TYR A 270 1.82 9.35 -12.60
CA TYR A 270 0.90 9.99 -11.67
C TYR A 270 -0.15 10.84 -12.39
N GLN A 271 -1.41 10.60 -12.11
CA GLN A 271 -2.56 11.29 -12.68
C GLN A 271 -3.49 11.76 -11.57
N VAL A 272 -4.36 12.73 -11.87
CA VAL A 272 -5.38 13.17 -10.90
C VAL A 272 -6.37 12.06 -10.61
N ASP A 273 -6.69 11.26 -11.61
CA ASP A 273 -7.61 10.12 -11.49
C ASP A 273 -7.09 9.05 -10.51
N ASP A 274 -5.76 8.94 -10.32
CA ASP A 274 -5.19 8.06 -9.29
C ASP A 274 -5.58 8.51 -7.88
N ILE A 275 -5.71 9.81 -7.65
CA ILE A 275 -6.11 10.38 -6.34
C ILE A 275 -7.58 10.06 -6.06
N GLU A 276 -8.45 10.15 -7.07
CA GLU A 276 -9.87 9.82 -6.93
C GLU A 276 -10.06 8.32 -6.67
N GLU A 277 -9.32 7.48 -7.40
CA GLU A 277 -9.36 6.02 -7.20
C GLU A 277 -8.80 5.65 -5.81
N TYR A 278 -7.73 6.31 -5.35
CA TYR A 278 -7.17 6.14 -4.03
C TYR A 278 -8.17 6.46 -2.91
N ALA A 279 -8.88 7.57 -3.02
CA ALA A 279 -9.90 7.95 -2.04
C ALA A 279 -11.07 6.96 -2.04
N THR A 280 -11.53 6.52 -3.22
CA THR A 280 -12.59 5.52 -3.37
C THR A 280 -12.20 4.18 -2.75
N LEU A 281 -10.96 3.77 -2.97
CA LEU A 281 -10.44 2.52 -2.41
C LEU A 281 -10.31 2.60 -0.89
N ALA A 282 -9.80 3.72 -0.35
CA ALA A 282 -9.73 3.96 1.09
C ALA A 282 -11.14 3.92 1.74
N GLU A 283 -12.14 4.54 1.13
CA GLU A 283 -13.52 4.49 1.62
C GLU A 283 -14.06 3.04 1.62
N THR A 284 -13.71 2.25 0.62
CA THR A 284 -14.12 0.83 0.56
C THR A 284 -13.57 0.04 1.76
N TYR A 285 -12.32 0.30 2.18
CA TYR A 285 -11.73 -0.32 3.36
C TYR A 285 -12.41 0.15 4.66
N VAL A 286 -12.77 1.43 4.74
CA VAL A 286 -13.51 1.98 5.89
C VAL A 286 -14.89 1.35 6.01
N LEU A 287 -15.62 1.23 4.91
CA LEU A 287 -16.94 0.57 4.91
C LEU A 287 -16.85 -0.90 5.31
N LEU A 288 -15.80 -1.59 4.86
CA LEU A 288 -15.56 -2.98 5.26
C LEU A 288 -15.31 -3.10 6.76
N ASP A 289 -14.56 -2.17 7.35
CA ASP A 289 -14.28 -2.11 8.79
C ASP A 289 -15.57 -1.90 9.60
N GLU A 290 -16.37 -0.93 9.19
CA GLU A 290 -17.66 -0.62 9.80
C GLU A 290 -18.64 -1.82 9.74
N GLU A 291 -18.58 -2.61 8.67
CA GLU A 291 -19.44 -3.80 8.49
C GLU A 291 -18.91 -5.04 9.20
N SER A 292 -17.59 -5.19 9.33
CA SER A 292 -16.97 -6.43 9.84
C SER A 292 -17.19 -6.65 11.33
N GLY A 293 -17.21 -5.58 12.12
CA GLY A 293 -17.24 -5.64 13.58
C GLY A 293 -16.04 -6.39 14.19
N ASP A 294 -14.99 -6.67 13.40
CA ASP A 294 -13.76 -7.33 13.84
C ASP A 294 -12.72 -6.28 14.22
N SER A 295 -12.34 -6.22 15.47
CA SER A 295 -11.33 -5.28 15.98
C SER A 295 -9.94 -5.44 15.32
N LYS A 296 -9.69 -6.55 14.63
CA LYS A 296 -8.46 -6.78 13.84
C LYS A 296 -8.54 -6.24 12.42
N CYS A 297 -9.70 -6.00 11.87
CA CYS A 297 -9.90 -5.25 10.64
C CYS A 297 -9.85 -3.75 10.98
N CYS A 298 -9.57 -2.81 10.13
CA CYS A 298 -9.01 -3.02 8.82
C CYS A 298 -7.81 -2.10 8.67
N VAL A 299 -6.91 -2.47 7.78
CA VAL A 299 -5.73 -1.65 7.43
C VAL A 299 -5.73 -1.43 5.93
N PHE A 300 -5.87 -0.18 5.50
CA PHE A 300 -5.64 0.24 4.12
C PHE A 300 -4.15 0.55 3.96
N SER A 301 -3.43 -0.33 3.29
CA SER A 301 -1.98 -0.21 3.07
C SER A 301 -1.68 -0.05 1.59
N THR A 302 -0.93 0.98 1.24
CA THR A 302 -0.55 1.28 -0.14
C THR A 302 0.91 1.69 -0.24
N THR A 303 1.42 1.80 -1.48
CA THR A 303 2.83 2.05 -1.75
C THR A 303 3.04 3.18 -2.75
N ILE A 304 4.08 3.98 -2.52
CA ILE A 304 4.66 4.94 -3.46
C ILE A 304 6.12 4.57 -3.69
N SER A 305 6.57 4.52 -4.94
CA SER A 305 8.00 4.41 -5.27
C SER A 305 8.57 5.76 -5.67
N VAL A 306 9.58 6.25 -4.95
CA VAL A 306 10.26 7.52 -5.29
C VAL A 306 11.31 7.37 -6.39
N GLY A 307 11.56 6.17 -6.87
CA GLY A 307 12.33 5.92 -8.11
C GLY A 307 11.68 6.56 -9.35
N SER A 308 10.36 6.73 -9.30
CA SER A 308 9.57 7.60 -10.19
C SER A 308 8.84 8.62 -9.33
N PRO A 309 9.44 9.78 -9.04
CA PRO A 309 8.91 10.70 -8.04
C PRO A 309 7.55 11.28 -8.44
N PRO A 310 6.63 11.48 -7.47
CA PRO A 310 5.40 12.20 -7.73
C PRO A 310 5.68 13.67 -8.09
N PRO A 311 4.80 14.31 -8.88
CA PRO A 311 4.86 15.75 -9.11
C PRO A 311 4.74 16.55 -7.81
N GLU A 312 5.26 17.76 -7.78
CA GLU A 312 5.11 18.70 -6.66
C GLU A 312 3.62 18.93 -6.35
N GLY A 313 3.25 18.88 -5.07
CA GLY A 313 1.88 19.04 -4.59
C GLY A 313 0.99 17.79 -4.73
N TYR A 314 1.48 16.73 -5.39
CA TYR A 314 0.70 15.51 -5.60
C TYR A 314 0.41 14.79 -4.27
N ILE A 315 1.42 14.66 -3.43
CA ILE A 315 1.28 13.98 -2.12
C ILE A 315 0.32 14.75 -1.21
N LEU A 316 0.42 16.07 -1.19
CA LEU A 316 -0.52 16.89 -0.42
C LEU A 316 -1.96 16.67 -0.92
N SER A 317 -2.18 16.70 -2.25
CA SER A 317 -3.49 16.44 -2.83
C SER A 317 -4.02 15.03 -2.52
N LEU A 318 -3.13 14.02 -2.51
CA LEU A 318 -3.48 12.66 -2.14
C LEU A 318 -3.92 12.56 -0.67
N VAL A 319 -3.19 13.21 0.23
CA VAL A 319 -3.54 13.24 1.66
C VAL A 319 -4.85 14.00 1.88
N ASP A 320 -5.01 15.16 1.25
CA ASP A 320 -6.22 15.98 1.33
C ASP A 320 -7.46 15.23 0.82
N SER A 321 -7.31 14.33 -0.15
CA SER A 321 -8.42 13.53 -0.67
C SER A 321 -9.06 12.61 0.36
N LEU A 322 -8.35 12.30 1.46
CA LEU A 322 -8.85 11.48 2.56
C LEU A 322 -9.36 12.30 3.76
N SER A 323 -9.33 13.64 3.69
CA SER A 323 -9.71 14.50 4.81
C SER A 323 -11.12 14.21 5.33
N PHE A 324 -12.08 13.89 4.45
CA PHE A 324 -13.44 13.52 4.83
C PHE A 324 -13.54 12.26 5.70
N LEU A 325 -12.62 11.31 5.56
CA LEU A 325 -12.55 10.11 6.41
C LEU A 325 -11.82 10.40 7.73
N ILE A 326 -10.77 11.21 7.66
CA ILE A 326 -9.93 11.55 8.82
C ILE A 326 -10.66 12.51 9.77
N ASP A 327 -11.30 13.57 9.23
CA ASP A 327 -12.01 14.60 10.02
C ASP A 327 -13.24 14.02 10.72
N ASP A 328 -13.90 13.04 10.09
CA ASP A 328 -15.03 12.30 10.67
C ASP A 328 -14.59 11.23 11.69
N GLY A 329 -13.28 11.02 11.87
CA GLY A 329 -12.71 10.00 12.76
C GLY A 329 -12.87 8.56 12.29
N ARG A 330 -13.30 8.34 11.05
CA ARG A 330 -13.50 7.01 10.44
C ARG A 330 -12.20 6.34 10.04
N ALA A 331 -11.15 7.13 9.77
CA ALA A 331 -9.82 6.64 9.43
C ALA A 331 -8.72 7.42 10.16
N GLN A 332 -7.53 6.81 10.27
CA GLN A 332 -6.36 7.44 10.89
C GLN A 332 -5.07 7.01 10.18
N TRP A 333 -4.18 7.97 9.93
CA TRP A 333 -2.82 7.66 9.50
C TRP A 333 -2.04 6.97 10.62
N LYS A 334 -1.44 5.83 10.31
CA LYS A 334 -0.66 5.02 11.27
C LYS A 334 0.63 4.51 10.66
N THR A 335 1.64 4.37 11.51
CA THR A 335 2.87 3.67 11.15
C THR A 335 2.71 2.16 11.30
N PRO A 336 3.54 1.33 10.65
CA PRO A 336 3.54 -0.12 10.84
C PRO A 336 3.71 -0.55 12.29
N LEU A 337 4.45 0.22 13.09
CA LEU A 337 4.59 -0.03 14.54
C LEU A 337 3.23 0.08 15.25
N GLN A 338 2.45 1.09 14.94
CA GLN A 338 1.14 1.29 15.56
C GLN A 338 0.15 0.20 15.12
N VAL A 339 0.22 -0.23 13.85
CA VAL A 339 -0.55 -1.40 13.37
C VAL A 339 -0.13 -2.66 14.15
N PHE A 340 1.17 -2.91 14.28
CA PHE A 340 1.68 -4.05 15.04
C PHE A 340 1.23 -4.03 16.50
N GLN A 341 1.21 -2.87 17.13
CA GLN A 341 0.74 -2.70 18.52
C GLN A 341 -0.74 -3.02 18.65
N LYS A 342 -1.61 -2.49 17.75
CA LYS A 342 -3.05 -2.81 17.70
C LYS A 342 -3.26 -4.32 17.61
N MET A 343 -2.58 -4.98 16.66
CA MET A 343 -2.73 -6.42 16.41
C MET A 343 -2.22 -7.31 17.58
N ASN A 344 -1.45 -6.75 18.51
CA ASN A 344 -0.98 -7.45 19.72
C ASN A 344 -1.74 -7.05 21.00
N GLY A 345 -2.86 -6.36 20.87
CA GLY A 345 -3.68 -5.93 22.02
C GLY A 345 -3.04 -4.82 22.85
N GLY A 346 -2.10 -4.07 22.27
CA GLY A 346 -1.54 -2.86 22.86
C GLY A 346 -2.46 -1.68 22.55
N SER A 347 -3.07 -1.11 23.60
CA SER A 347 -3.79 0.17 23.54
C SER A 347 -2.84 1.34 23.68
#